data_9a9c136b5bfcddbb441bc81803282f3e
#
_entry.id   9a9c136b5bfcddbb441bc81803282f3e
#
_cell.length_a   1.000
_cell.length_b   1.000
_cell.length_c   1.000
_cell.angle_alpha   90.00
_cell.angle_beta   90.00
_cell.angle_gamma   90.00
#
_symmetry.space_group_name_H-M   'P 1'
#
loop_
_entity.id
_entity.type
_entity.pdbx_description
1 polymer ?
#
loop_
_entity_poly.entity_id
_entity_poly.type
_entity_poly.pdbx_seq_one_letter_code
_entity_poly.pdbx_strand_id
1 'polypeptide(L)'
;GLWYSAMTQRVGLTPNEDEYVLMGMAAYGDPDRLYYNIKDDFFNNKTRLKNNLHRGCLQWRPDLHTDQDMFDIAAATQKVYETILHTLLNFAVTYYPSNNLVLMGGCALNCSANSITYDYFKNVWIMPNPGDAGSAIGCVLARTKKFISLDDVYLGHNIQGEYPVNKIIKELISNKICGVAAGKAEFGPRAFGNRSLLADPRGIDIKDRVNVIKQRQQFRPFAPVILQEHVDNYFTGPTSSYMQFTS
;
A
#
# COMPACT_ATOMS: atom_id res chain seq x y z
N GLY A 1 -6.41 10.70 4.77
CA GLY A 1 -6.66 10.49 3.32
C GLY A 1 -6.52 11.78 2.55
N LEU A 2 -7.45 12.71 2.74
CA LEU A 2 -7.55 13.95 1.95
C LEU A 2 -6.21 14.71 1.80
N TRP A 3 -5.46 14.89 2.89
CA TRP A 3 -4.16 15.55 2.84
C TRP A 3 -3.13 14.73 2.03
N TYR A 4 -3.12 13.42 2.19
CA TYR A 4 -2.20 12.54 1.44
C TYR A 4 -2.49 12.62 -0.07
N SER A 5 -3.77 12.62 -0.47
CA SER A 5 -4.19 12.82 -1.87
C SER A 5 -3.80 14.22 -2.40
N ALA A 6 -3.90 15.27 -1.57
CA ALA A 6 -3.46 16.61 -1.96
C ALA A 6 -1.93 16.68 -2.20
N MET A 7 -1.14 15.97 -1.38
CA MET A 7 0.32 15.84 -1.59
C MET A 7 0.65 14.95 -2.80
N THR A 8 -0.15 13.92 -3.08
CA THR A 8 -0.06 13.13 -4.31
C THR A 8 -0.19 14.04 -5.54
N GLN A 9 -1.20 14.91 -5.56
CA GLN A 9 -1.35 15.90 -6.61
C GLN A 9 -0.17 16.89 -6.67
N ARG A 10 0.35 17.32 -5.51
CA ARG A 10 1.48 18.28 -5.43
C ARG A 10 2.75 17.78 -6.12
N VAL A 11 3.01 16.49 -6.09
CA VAL A 11 4.17 15.88 -6.76
C VAL A 11 3.88 15.49 -8.23
N GLY A 12 2.75 15.92 -8.80
CA GLY A 12 2.41 15.70 -10.21
C GLY A 12 1.72 14.35 -10.50
N LEU A 13 1.24 13.66 -9.47
CA LEU A 13 0.52 12.39 -9.58
C LEU A 13 -1.01 12.63 -9.52
N THR A 14 -1.79 11.61 -9.90
CA THR A 14 -3.26 11.66 -9.90
C THR A 14 -3.80 11.41 -8.49
N PRO A 15 -4.48 12.40 -7.85
CA PRO A 15 -5.08 12.22 -6.54
C PRO A 15 -6.22 11.21 -6.60
N ASN A 16 -6.40 10.43 -5.52
CA ASN A 16 -7.32 9.30 -5.35
C ASN A 16 -7.02 8.06 -6.22
N GLU A 17 -5.90 8.07 -6.95
CA GLU A 17 -5.44 6.95 -7.78
C GLU A 17 -4.00 6.56 -7.47
N ASP A 18 -3.08 7.53 -7.32
CA ASP A 18 -1.64 7.31 -7.27
C ASP A 18 -1.02 7.48 -5.86
N GLU A 19 -1.79 7.45 -4.78
CA GLU A 19 -1.26 7.55 -3.41
C GLU A 19 -0.22 6.47 -3.12
N TYR A 20 -0.38 5.28 -3.69
CA TYR A 20 0.57 4.20 -3.57
C TYR A 20 1.88 4.47 -4.33
N VAL A 21 1.85 5.30 -5.37
CA VAL A 21 3.05 5.78 -6.07
C VAL A 21 3.79 6.77 -5.19
N LEU A 22 3.08 7.73 -4.57
CA LEU A 22 3.65 8.68 -3.60
C LEU A 22 4.34 7.93 -2.45
N MET A 23 3.69 6.88 -1.89
CA MET A 23 4.27 6.02 -0.87
C MET A 23 5.58 5.38 -1.35
N GLY A 24 5.63 4.90 -2.59
CA GLY A 24 6.84 4.33 -3.18
C GLY A 24 7.94 5.36 -3.41
N MET A 25 7.60 6.59 -3.79
CA MET A 25 8.54 7.71 -3.95
C MET A 25 9.23 8.07 -2.62
N ALA A 26 8.53 7.92 -1.50
CA ALA A 26 9.05 8.27 -0.18
C ALA A 26 10.36 7.57 0.19
N ALA A 27 10.63 6.40 -0.39
CA ALA A 27 11.88 5.66 -0.16
C ALA A 27 13.13 6.32 -0.79
N TYR A 28 12.96 7.33 -1.64
CA TYR A 28 14.05 7.96 -2.40
C TYR A 28 14.33 9.40 -1.98
N GLY A 29 13.55 9.95 -1.04
CA GLY A 29 13.68 11.33 -0.56
C GLY A 29 14.22 11.43 0.86
N ASP A 30 14.55 12.67 1.26
CA ASP A 30 14.91 13.01 2.64
C ASP A 30 13.64 13.34 3.43
N PRO A 31 13.24 12.50 4.41
CA PRO A 31 12.02 12.72 5.19
C PRO A 31 12.12 13.90 6.16
N ASP A 32 13.33 14.40 6.47
CA ASP A 32 13.55 15.48 7.44
C ASP A 32 13.54 16.86 6.80
N ARG A 33 13.92 16.96 5.52
CA ARG A 33 14.07 18.23 4.82
C ARG A 33 12.81 19.11 4.88
N LEU A 34 11.63 18.52 4.73
CA LEU A 34 10.35 19.25 4.65
C LEU A 34 9.35 18.89 5.75
N TYR A 35 9.75 18.05 6.70
CA TYR A 35 8.86 17.56 7.76
C TYR A 35 8.16 18.69 8.53
N TYR A 36 8.94 19.65 9.04
CA TYR A 36 8.38 20.77 9.82
C TYR A 36 7.57 21.71 8.95
N ASN A 37 7.99 22.00 7.72
CA ASN A 37 7.24 22.82 6.78
C ASN A 37 5.84 22.22 6.52
N ILE A 38 5.76 20.95 6.21
CA ILE A 38 4.48 20.27 5.98
C ILE A 38 3.63 20.29 7.25
N LYS A 39 4.21 19.97 8.39
CA LYS A 39 3.49 19.92 9.65
C LYS A 39 2.94 21.29 10.05
N ASP A 40 3.74 22.32 9.91
CA ASP A 40 3.36 23.68 10.32
C ASP A 40 2.40 24.32 9.32
N ASP A 41 2.54 24.06 8.03
CA ASP A 41 1.67 24.67 7.01
C ASP A 41 0.28 24.02 6.95
N PHE A 42 0.20 22.70 7.14
CA PHE A 42 -1.06 21.96 6.94
C PHE A 42 -1.81 21.58 8.22
N PHE A 43 -1.17 21.55 9.38
CA PHE A 43 -1.82 21.05 10.59
C PHE A 43 -1.89 22.06 11.73
N ASN A 44 -3.08 22.11 12.39
CA ASN A 44 -3.25 22.69 13.71
C ASN A 44 -3.06 21.59 14.76
N ASN A 45 -2.28 21.88 15.80
CA ASN A 45 -1.92 20.86 16.79
C ASN A 45 -1.26 19.66 16.09
N LYS A 46 -1.63 18.43 16.48
CA LYS A 46 -0.96 17.22 15.98
C LYS A 46 -1.64 16.57 14.78
N THR A 47 -2.95 16.75 14.60
CA THR A 47 -3.73 15.90 13.69
C THR A 47 -4.78 16.62 12.85
N ARG A 48 -5.15 17.86 13.21
CA ARG A 48 -6.24 18.58 12.54
C ARG A 48 -5.70 19.44 11.39
N LEU A 49 -6.27 19.27 10.19
CA LEU A 49 -5.96 20.12 9.04
C LEU A 49 -6.37 21.58 9.29
N LYS A 50 -5.52 22.51 8.88
CA LYS A 50 -5.78 23.97 8.93
C LYS A 50 -6.79 24.39 7.88
N ASN A 51 -6.69 23.80 6.69
CA ASN A 51 -7.44 24.21 5.50
C ASN A 51 -8.18 23.03 4.86
N ASN A 52 -9.19 23.36 4.08
CA ASN A 52 -9.85 22.40 3.21
C ASN A 52 -8.95 22.09 2.00
N LEU A 53 -8.57 20.83 1.82
CA LEU A 53 -7.68 20.36 0.75
C LEU A 53 -8.40 19.60 -0.37
N HIS A 54 -9.73 19.68 -0.48
CA HIS A 54 -10.47 19.01 -1.57
C HIS A 54 -10.07 19.50 -2.98
N ARG A 55 -9.48 20.69 -3.06
CA ARG A 55 -8.93 21.23 -4.32
C ARG A 55 -7.42 21.00 -4.47
N GLY A 56 -6.83 20.20 -3.58
CA GLY A 56 -5.40 19.96 -3.56
C GLY A 56 -4.56 21.09 -2.99
N CYS A 57 -3.25 21.04 -3.24
CA CYS A 57 -2.28 22.03 -2.77
C CYS A 57 -1.16 22.31 -3.80
N LEU A 58 -1.47 22.34 -5.08
CA LEU A 58 -0.48 22.53 -6.18
C LEU A 58 0.41 23.77 -6.00
N GLN A 59 -0.11 24.82 -5.40
CA GLN A 59 0.62 26.07 -5.18
C GLN A 59 1.46 26.10 -3.90
N TRP A 60 1.45 25.01 -3.13
CA TRP A 60 2.31 24.93 -1.96
C TRP A 60 3.76 24.76 -2.38
N ARG A 61 4.63 25.68 -1.92
CA ARG A 61 6.08 25.69 -2.22
C ARG A 61 6.38 25.53 -3.73
N PRO A 62 5.95 26.48 -4.57
CA PRO A 62 6.19 26.41 -6.01
C PRO A 62 7.68 26.50 -6.39
N ASP A 63 8.53 26.88 -5.45
CA ASP A 63 9.98 26.89 -5.54
C ASP A 63 10.58 25.46 -5.62
N LEU A 64 9.85 24.45 -5.13
CA LEU A 64 10.26 23.04 -5.20
C LEU A 64 9.72 22.42 -6.49
N HIS A 65 10.61 22.11 -7.44
CA HIS A 65 10.23 21.68 -8.79
C HIS A 65 11.15 20.63 -9.42
N THR A 66 12.23 20.22 -8.74
CA THR A 66 13.12 19.16 -9.22
C THR A 66 12.58 17.78 -8.86
N ASP A 67 13.02 16.75 -9.55
CA ASP A 67 12.66 15.36 -9.21
C ASP A 67 13.03 15.01 -7.76
N GLN A 68 14.19 15.49 -7.27
CA GLN A 68 14.60 15.29 -5.89
C GLN A 68 13.66 16.00 -4.92
N ASP A 69 13.19 17.21 -5.25
CA ASP A 69 12.19 17.89 -4.43
C ASP A 69 10.90 17.08 -4.33
N MET A 70 10.46 16.43 -5.40
CA MET A 70 9.27 15.58 -5.40
C MET A 70 9.47 14.34 -4.52
N PHE A 71 10.65 13.72 -4.54
CA PHE A 71 10.99 12.62 -3.63
C PHE A 71 11.04 13.07 -2.17
N ASP A 72 11.60 14.23 -1.87
CA ASP A 72 11.66 14.77 -0.52
C ASP A 72 10.29 15.18 0.01
N ILE A 73 9.43 15.74 -0.84
CA ILE A 73 8.02 16.00 -0.50
C ILE A 73 7.32 14.67 -0.16
N ALA A 74 7.53 13.63 -0.96
CA ALA A 74 6.93 12.32 -0.71
C ALA A 74 7.42 11.70 0.60
N ALA A 75 8.73 11.74 0.86
CA ALA A 75 9.34 11.21 2.08
C ALA A 75 8.86 11.95 3.34
N ALA A 76 8.84 13.29 3.31
CA ALA A 76 8.34 14.10 4.41
C ALA A 76 6.83 13.90 4.63
N THR A 77 6.04 13.73 3.54
CA THR A 77 4.63 13.38 3.61
C THR A 77 4.41 12.05 4.33
N GLN A 78 5.16 11.01 3.96
CA GLN A 78 5.07 9.71 4.61
C GLN A 78 5.42 9.81 6.10
N LYS A 79 6.49 10.50 6.46
CA LYS A 79 6.91 10.71 7.85
C LYS A 79 5.86 11.47 8.69
N VAL A 80 5.25 12.50 8.12
CA VAL A 80 4.18 13.24 8.81
C VAL A 80 2.95 12.34 8.98
N TYR A 81 2.60 11.54 7.97
CA TYR A 81 1.50 10.58 8.06
C TYR A 81 1.73 9.56 9.18
N GLU A 82 2.92 8.98 9.26
CA GLU A 82 3.31 8.03 10.31
C GLU A 82 3.25 8.66 11.71
N THR A 83 3.73 9.90 11.85
CA THR A 83 3.63 10.68 13.10
C THR A 83 2.18 10.89 13.54
N ILE A 84 1.29 11.16 12.59
CA ILE A 84 -0.16 11.30 12.86
C ILE A 84 -0.74 9.95 13.27
N LEU A 85 -0.38 8.87 12.56
CA LEU A 85 -0.84 7.52 12.88
C LEU A 85 -0.41 7.11 14.30
N HIS A 86 0.85 7.29 14.68
CA HIS A 86 1.32 7.07 16.05
C HIS A 86 0.48 7.82 17.09
N THR A 87 0.17 9.10 16.80
CA THR A 87 -0.67 9.91 17.70
C THR A 87 -2.07 9.31 17.86
N LEU A 88 -2.69 8.85 16.77
CA LEU A 88 -4.02 8.24 16.78
C LEU A 88 -4.03 6.87 17.45
N LEU A 89 -3.02 6.03 17.19
CA LEU A 89 -2.90 4.71 17.83
C LEU A 89 -2.67 4.85 19.34
N ASN A 90 -1.81 5.76 19.76
CA ASN A 90 -1.60 6.05 21.19
C ASN A 90 -2.90 6.53 21.88
N PHE A 91 -3.67 7.40 21.21
CA PHE A 91 -5.00 7.78 21.71
C PHE A 91 -5.92 6.57 21.82
N ALA A 92 -5.96 5.71 20.77
CA ALA A 92 -6.82 4.54 20.76
C ALA A 92 -6.52 3.58 21.93
N VAL A 93 -5.26 3.21 22.17
CA VAL A 93 -4.91 2.31 23.28
C VAL A 93 -5.14 2.93 24.65
N THR A 94 -5.00 4.26 24.75
CA THR A 94 -5.20 4.98 26.03
C THR A 94 -6.67 5.02 26.44
N TYR A 95 -7.57 5.31 25.49
CA TYR A 95 -8.99 5.50 25.78
C TYR A 95 -9.86 4.27 25.52
N TYR A 96 -9.37 3.35 24.69
CA TYR A 96 -10.08 2.11 24.30
C TYR A 96 -9.12 0.91 24.37
N PRO A 97 -8.71 0.49 25.59
CA PRO A 97 -7.74 -0.60 25.77
C PRO A 97 -8.21 -1.88 25.09
N SER A 98 -7.38 -2.42 24.20
CA SER A 98 -7.63 -3.68 23.50
C SER A 98 -6.31 -4.27 23.01
N ASN A 99 -6.25 -5.58 22.86
CA ASN A 99 -5.16 -6.25 22.13
C ASN A 99 -5.41 -6.31 20.63
N ASN A 100 -6.61 -5.92 20.17
CA ASN A 100 -7.05 -6.13 18.80
C ASN A 100 -7.32 -4.78 18.12
N LEU A 101 -6.86 -4.64 16.88
CA LEU A 101 -7.15 -3.51 16.01
C LEU A 101 -7.79 -4.01 14.71
N VAL A 102 -8.87 -3.37 14.29
CA VAL A 102 -9.39 -3.45 12.93
C VAL A 102 -9.09 -2.12 12.23
N LEU A 103 -8.32 -2.18 11.15
CA LEU A 103 -7.95 -0.98 10.37
C LEU A 103 -8.61 -1.05 9.00
N MET A 104 -9.40 -0.03 8.67
CA MET A 104 -10.19 0.07 7.44
C MET A 104 -10.07 1.45 6.82
N GLY A 105 -10.55 1.61 5.60
CA GLY A 105 -10.48 2.84 4.81
C GLY A 105 -9.27 2.88 3.88
N GLY A 106 -9.24 3.84 2.93
CA GLY A 106 -8.16 3.96 1.95
C GLY A 106 -6.77 4.11 2.57
N CYS A 107 -6.66 4.72 3.75
CA CYS A 107 -5.40 4.86 4.48
C CYS A 107 -4.80 3.51 4.92
N ALA A 108 -5.61 2.48 5.11
CA ALA A 108 -5.15 1.13 5.42
C ALA A 108 -4.43 0.42 4.24
N LEU A 109 -4.38 1.04 3.07
CA LEU A 109 -3.55 0.60 1.94
C LEU A 109 -2.08 1.01 2.08
N ASN A 110 -1.75 1.91 3.01
CA ASN A 110 -0.37 2.31 3.26
C ASN A 110 0.38 1.24 4.06
N CYS A 111 0.92 0.25 3.34
CA CYS A 111 1.61 -0.89 3.94
C CYS A 111 2.88 -0.49 4.71
N SER A 112 3.54 0.60 4.33
CA SER A 112 4.71 1.12 5.05
C SER A 112 4.34 1.54 6.47
N ALA A 113 3.27 2.34 6.61
CA ALA A 113 2.82 2.80 7.91
C ALA A 113 2.06 1.74 8.71
N ASN A 114 1.45 0.74 8.07
CA ASN A 114 0.66 -0.27 8.77
C ASN A 114 1.50 -1.10 9.76
N SER A 115 2.80 -1.29 9.50
CA SER A 115 3.70 -2.02 10.40
C SER A 115 3.78 -1.39 11.80
N ILE A 116 3.60 -0.06 11.92
CA ILE A 116 3.56 0.69 13.18
C ILE A 116 2.44 0.20 14.11
N THR A 117 1.36 -0.34 13.56
CA THR A 117 0.21 -0.79 14.36
C THR A 117 0.57 -1.87 15.37
N TYR A 118 1.60 -2.68 15.08
CA TYR A 118 2.09 -3.74 15.97
C TYR A 118 2.88 -3.22 17.19
N ASP A 119 3.28 -1.96 17.21
CA ASP A 119 3.85 -1.31 18.39
C ASP A 119 2.78 -1.07 19.47
N TYR A 120 1.50 -1.11 19.10
CA TYR A 120 0.36 -0.77 19.95
C TYR A 120 -0.62 -1.93 20.16
N PHE A 121 -0.76 -2.83 19.17
CA PHE A 121 -1.75 -3.91 19.20
C PHE A 121 -1.12 -5.26 18.90
N LYS A 122 -1.51 -6.27 19.66
CA LYS A 122 -1.04 -7.63 19.47
C LYS A 122 -1.61 -8.28 18.20
N ASN A 123 -2.88 -8.01 17.91
CA ASN A 123 -3.61 -8.57 16.78
C ASN A 123 -4.12 -7.43 15.89
N VAL A 124 -3.70 -7.42 14.63
CA VAL A 124 -4.12 -6.41 13.66
C VAL A 124 -4.82 -7.11 12.49
N TRP A 125 -6.05 -6.69 12.21
CA TRP A 125 -6.77 -7.14 11.04
C TRP A 125 -7.04 -5.98 10.08
N ILE A 126 -6.63 -6.17 8.84
CA ILE A 126 -6.88 -5.23 7.74
C ILE A 126 -7.62 -6.01 6.66
N MET A 127 -8.77 -5.51 6.22
CA MET A 127 -9.48 -6.10 5.10
C MET A 127 -8.58 -6.08 3.84
N PRO A 128 -8.51 -7.16 3.04
CA PRO A 128 -7.68 -7.19 1.84
C PRO A 128 -8.00 -6.10 0.81
N ASN A 129 -9.24 -5.61 0.77
CA ASN A 129 -9.67 -4.44 0.02
C ASN A 129 -10.28 -3.40 0.97
N PRO A 130 -9.46 -2.64 1.72
CA PRO A 130 -9.94 -1.82 2.82
C PRO A 130 -10.53 -0.47 2.39
N GLY A 131 -10.31 -0.05 1.14
CA GLY A 131 -10.78 1.22 0.58
C GLY A 131 -12.24 1.18 0.11
N ASP A 132 -12.67 2.23 -0.59
CA ASP A 132 -14.05 2.43 -1.02
C ASP A 132 -14.58 1.29 -1.89
N ALA A 133 -13.75 0.71 -2.76
CA ALA A 133 -14.15 -0.44 -3.58
C ALA A 133 -14.56 -1.66 -2.74
N GLY A 134 -13.96 -1.87 -1.57
CA GLY A 134 -14.32 -2.92 -0.64
C GLY A 134 -15.68 -2.71 0.04
N SER A 135 -16.18 -1.49 0.08
CA SER A 135 -17.49 -1.15 0.64
C SER A 135 -18.66 -1.85 -0.08
N ALA A 136 -18.46 -2.34 -1.30
CA ALA A 136 -19.46 -3.12 -2.04
C ALA A 136 -19.97 -4.32 -1.24
N ILE A 137 -19.06 -5.05 -0.56
CA ILE A 137 -19.46 -6.14 0.35
C ILE A 137 -20.29 -5.61 1.51
N GLY A 138 -19.86 -4.47 2.10
CA GLY A 138 -20.58 -3.83 3.20
C GLY A 138 -22.01 -3.45 2.86
N CYS A 139 -22.28 -2.98 1.65
CA CYS A 139 -23.64 -2.67 1.16
C CYS A 139 -24.54 -3.93 1.18
N VAL A 140 -24.03 -5.06 0.68
CA VAL A 140 -24.77 -6.33 0.70
C VAL A 140 -25.05 -6.80 2.13
N LEU A 141 -24.03 -6.75 3.01
CA LEU A 141 -24.17 -7.16 4.41
C LEU A 141 -25.14 -6.26 5.17
N ALA A 142 -25.07 -4.95 4.95
CA ALA A 142 -26.01 -4.00 5.55
C ALA A 142 -27.47 -4.28 5.16
N ARG A 143 -27.70 -4.70 3.91
CA ARG A 143 -29.04 -5.04 3.41
C ARG A 143 -29.53 -6.39 3.90
N THR A 144 -28.65 -7.40 3.89
CA THR A 144 -29.03 -8.80 4.23
C THR A 144 -28.99 -9.09 5.73
N LYS A 145 -28.26 -8.28 6.51
CA LYS A 145 -28.00 -8.47 7.96
C LYS A 145 -27.38 -9.85 8.27
N LYS A 146 -26.61 -10.40 7.34
CA LYS A 146 -25.94 -11.70 7.49
C LYS A 146 -24.47 -11.49 7.83
N PHE A 147 -23.94 -12.36 8.68
CA PHE A 147 -22.51 -12.49 8.86
C PHE A 147 -21.92 -13.36 7.73
N ILE A 148 -20.73 -13.00 7.27
CA ILE A 148 -19.96 -13.81 6.33
C ILE A 148 -18.56 -14.06 6.91
N SER A 149 -17.96 -15.18 6.56
CA SER A 149 -16.52 -15.40 6.66
C SER A 149 -15.89 -14.97 5.35
N LEU A 150 -14.80 -14.25 5.43
CA LEU A 150 -13.95 -13.95 4.28
C LEU A 150 -12.71 -14.85 4.37
N ASP A 151 -12.79 -16.02 3.77
CA ASP A 151 -11.75 -17.05 3.88
C ASP A 151 -10.54 -16.71 3.01
N ASP A 152 -10.78 -16.07 1.86
CA ASP A 152 -9.74 -15.61 0.93
C ASP A 152 -10.22 -14.40 0.09
N VAL A 153 -9.36 -13.94 -0.81
CA VAL A 153 -9.61 -12.80 -1.71
C VAL A 153 -9.99 -13.22 -3.13
N TYR A 154 -10.06 -14.51 -3.43
CA TYR A 154 -10.29 -15.02 -4.78
C TYR A 154 -11.79 -15.10 -5.11
N LEU A 155 -12.43 -13.93 -5.21
CA LEU A 155 -13.88 -13.79 -5.35
C LEU A 155 -14.33 -13.47 -6.78
N GLY A 156 -13.39 -13.16 -7.68
CA GLY A 156 -13.69 -12.73 -9.03
C GLY A 156 -13.90 -13.87 -10.03
N HIS A 157 -13.88 -13.53 -11.32
CA HIS A 157 -14.08 -14.49 -12.41
C HIS A 157 -13.07 -15.64 -12.35
N ASN A 158 -13.58 -16.87 -12.53
CA ASN A 158 -12.77 -18.08 -12.48
C ASN A 158 -12.35 -18.54 -13.88
N ILE A 159 -11.05 -18.62 -14.13
CA ILE A 159 -10.48 -19.31 -15.29
C ILE A 159 -10.34 -20.79 -14.90
N GLN A 160 -11.10 -21.66 -15.59
CA GLN A 160 -11.15 -23.10 -15.30
C GLN A 160 -9.82 -23.78 -15.66
N GLY A 161 -9.47 -24.83 -14.91
CA GLY A 161 -8.27 -25.62 -15.09
C GLY A 161 -7.36 -25.63 -13.87
N GLU A 162 -6.35 -26.47 -13.92
CA GLU A 162 -5.33 -26.54 -12.88
C GLU A 162 -4.38 -25.33 -12.96
N TYR A 163 -3.88 -24.89 -11.81
CA TYR A 163 -2.86 -23.84 -11.77
C TYR A 163 -1.58 -24.34 -12.46
N PRO A 164 -1.05 -23.64 -13.48
CA PRO A 164 -0.07 -24.20 -14.41
C PRO A 164 1.38 -24.12 -13.88
N VAL A 165 1.65 -24.69 -12.69
CA VAL A 165 2.92 -24.56 -11.96
C VAL A 165 4.13 -24.93 -12.84
N ASN A 166 4.10 -26.10 -13.51
CA ASN A 166 5.22 -26.57 -14.32
C ASN A 166 5.52 -25.65 -15.53
N LYS A 167 4.47 -25.06 -16.13
CA LYS A 167 4.65 -24.09 -17.22
C LYS A 167 5.25 -22.78 -16.69
N ILE A 168 4.77 -22.28 -15.56
CA ILE A 168 5.30 -21.08 -14.92
C ILE A 168 6.79 -21.26 -14.59
N ILE A 169 7.17 -22.36 -13.97
CA ILE A 169 8.57 -22.66 -13.64
C ILE A 169 9.43 -22.67 -14.90
N LYS A 170 8.99 -23.36 -15.96
CA LYS A 170 9.70 -23.42 -17.23
C LYS A 170 9.90 -22.02 -17.83
N GLU A 171 8.86 -21.19 -17.85
CA GLU A 171 8.92 -19.82 -18.37
C GLU A 171 9.84 -18.93 -17.53
N LEU A 172 9.77 -19.01 -16.20
CA LEU A 172 10.64 -18.23 -15.31
C LEU A 172 12.13 -18.60 -15.50
N ILE A 173 12.45 -19.90 -15.65
CA ILE A 173 13.82 -20.36 -15.90
C ILE A 173 14.32 -19.85 -17.26
N SER A 174 13.51 -19.97 -18.31
CA SER A 174 13.91 -19.65 -19.70
C SER A 174 13.86 -18.16 -20.00
N ASN A 175 12.78 -17.47 -19.62
CA ASN A 175 12.47 -16.10 -20.05
C ASN A 175 12.56 -15.08 -18.91
N LYS A 176 12.72 -15.53 -17.68
CA LYS A 176 12.82 -14.70 -16.46
C LYS A 176 11.53 -14.01 -16.03
N ILE A 177 10.55 -13.85 -16.91
CA ILE A 177 9.28 -13.14 -16.65
C ILE A 177 8.13 -13.95 -17.24
N CYS A 178 7.04 -14.10 -16.51
CA CYS A 178 5.86 -14.84 -16.91
C CYS A 178 4.58 -14.12 -16.45
N GLY A 179 3.61 -13.96 -17.34
CA GLY A 179 2.26 -13.53 -17.01
C GLY A 179 1.39 -14.72 -16.63
N VAL A 180 0.66 -14.63 -15.53
CA VAL A 180 -0.22 -15.67 -15.04
C VAL A 180 -1.66 -15.19 -14.99
N ALA A 181 -2.57 -15.98 -15.60
CA ALA A 181 -4.01 -15.85 -15.47
C ALA A 181 -4.60 -17.25 -15.23
N ALA A 182 -4.99 -17.56 -14.00
CA ALA A 182 -5.52 -18.87 -13.59
C ALA A 182 -6.47 -18.71 -12.40
N GLY A 183 -7.38 -19.65 -12.17
CA GLY A 183 -8.29 -19.64 -11.05
C GLY A 183 -9.17 -18.39 -10.95
N LYS A 184 -9.68 -18.09 -9.78
CA LYS A 184 -10.49 -16.90 -9.51
C LYS A 184 -9.63 -15.64 -9.40
N ALA A 185 -10.10 -14.53 -10.00
CA ALA A 185 -9.44 -13.23 -9.83
C ALA A 185 -9.52 -12.73 -8.38
N GLU A 186 -8.49 -11.96 -8.00
CA GLU A 186 -8.41 -11.35 -6.68
C GLU A 186 -9.42 -10.19 -6.53
N PHE A 187 -10.02 -10.09 -5.36
CA PHE A 187 -10.85 -8.96 -4.93
C PHE A 187 -9.98 -7.94 -4.20
N GLY A 188 -9.67 -6.84 -4.85
CA GLY A 188 -8.86 -5.78 -4.26
C GLY A 188 -7.83 -5.19 -5.22
N PRO A 189 -7.05 -4.22 -4.76
CA PRO A 189 -6.13 -3.47 -5.61
C PRO A 189 -4.81 -4.21 -5.90
N ARG A 190 -4.61 -5.38 -5.31
CA ARG A 190 -3.35 -6.14 -5.40
C ARG A 190 -3.57 -7.51 -6.01
N ALA A 191 -2.53 -8.01 -6.70
CA ALA A 191 -2.51 -9.34 -7.31
C ALA A 191 -1.72 -10.33 -6.43
N PHE A 192 -2.27 -11.54 -6.27
CA PHE A 192 -1.72 -12.57 -5.37
C PHE A 192 -1.54 -13.91 -6.09
N GLY A 193 -1.13 -13.87 -7.36
CA GLY A 193 -0.76 -15.05 -8.13
C GLY A 193 -1.74 -15.43 -9.24
N ASN A 194 -3.03 -15.10 -9.13
CA ASN A 194 -4.02 -15.52 -10.13
C ASN A 194 -4.16 -14.56 -11.32
N ARG A 195 -3.80 -13.29 -11.14
CA ARG A 195 -3.69 -12.26 -12.20
C ARG A 195 -2.39 -11.51 -11.96
N SER A 196 -1.26 -12.18 -12.14
CA SER A 196 0.05 -11.67 -11.75
C SER A 196 1.06 -11.69 -12.87
N LEU A 197 2.00 -10.77 -12.81
CA LEU A 197 3.25 -10.83 -13.53
C LEU A 197 4.32 -11.32 -12.54
N LEU A 198 4.86 -12.49 -12.78
CA LEU A 198 5.90 -13.12 -11.97
C LEU A 198 7.26 -12.95 -12.63
N ALA A 199 8.31 -12.76 -11.84
CA ALA A 199 9.67 -12.66 -12.33
C ALA A 199 10.64 -13.44 -11.46
N ASP A 200 11.67 -14.02 -12.08
CA ASP A 200 12.80 -14.64 -11.39
C ASP A 200 13.66 -13.52 -10.79
N PRO A 201 13.83 -13.45 -9.45
CA PRO A 201 14.54 -12.36 -8.80
C PRO A 201 16.06 -12.36 -9.05
N ARG A 202 16.58 -13.41 -9.67
CA ARG A 202 18.01 -13.56 -9.99
C ARG A 202 18.36 -12.76 -11.26
N GLY A 203 18.83 -11.56 -11.08
CA GLY A 203 19.24 -10.67 -12.17
C GLY A 203 19.11 -9.22 -11.73
N ILE A 204 20.14 -8.43 -11.96
CA ILE A 204 20.22 -7.04 -11.50
C ILE A 204 19.22 -6.12 -12.23
N ASP A 205 18.87 -6.46 -13.47
CA ASP A 205 18.01 -5.69 -14.36
C ASP A 205 16.51 -6.09 -14.31
N ILE A 206 16.16 -7.13 -13.56
CA ILE A 206 14.82 -7.73 -13.64
C ILE A 206 13.73 -6.74 -13.19
N LYS A 207 13.99 -5.92 -12.18
CA LYS A 207 13.08 -4.87 -11.71
C LYS A 207 12.74 -3.90 -12.84
N ASP A 208 13.75 -3.40 -13.54
CA ASP A 208 13.59 -2.40 -14.58
C ASP A 208 12.86 -2.99 -15.79
N ARG A 209 13.19 -4.21 -16.20
CA ARG A 209 12.49 -4.94 -17.28
C ARG A 209 11.00 -5.11 -16.97
N VAL A 210 10.65 -5.53 -15.75
CA VAL A 210 9.23 -5.67 -15.36
C VAL A 210 8.54 -4.30 -15.33
N ASN A 211 9.19 -3.24 -14.86
CA ASN A 211 8.63 -1.89 -14.87
C ASN A 211 8.40 -1.38 -16.30
N VAL A 212 9.29 -1.67 -17.25
CA VAL A 212 9.09 -1.37 -18.69
C VAL A 212 7.87 -2.10 -19.24
N ILE A 213 7.73 -3.41 -18.97
CA ILE A 213 6.56 -4.19 -19.41
C ILE A 213 5.25 -3.61 -18.83
N LYS A 214 5.28 -3.16 -17.58
CA LYS A 214 4.13 -2.55 -16.91
C LYS A 214 3.92 -1.07 -17.31
N GLN A 215 4.78 -0.49 -18.13
CA GLN A 215 4.75 0.91 -18.56
C GLN A 215 4.59 1.87 -17.36
N ARG A 216 5.42 1.69 -16.34
CA ARG A 216 5.34 2.47 -15.10
C ARG A 216 6.71 2.98 -14.66
N GLN A 217 6.73 3.80 -13.63
CA GLN A 217 7.93 4.44 -13.09
C GLN A 217 8.98 3.40 -12.64
N GLN A 218 10.25 3.61 -13.01
CA GLN A 218 11.34 2.67 -12.76
C GLN A 218 11.68 2.49 -11.26
N PHE A 219 11.40 3.49 -10.44
CA PHE A 219 11.64 3.40 -8.99
C PHE A 219 10.70 2.44 -8.26
N ARG A 220 9.56 2.06 -8.86
CA ARG A 220 8.54 1.24 -8.18
C ARG A 220 9.06 -0.15 -7.82
N PRO A 221 8.90 -0.58 -6.55
CA PRO A 221 9.31 -1.89 -6.09
C PRO A 221 8.33 -2.99 -6.50
N PHE A 222 8.73 -4.23 -6.28
CA PHE A 222 7.89 -5.42 -6.37
C PHE A 222 7.87 -6.15 -5.03
N ALA A 223 6.74 -6.79 -4.72
CA ALA A 223 6.65 -7.67 -3.57
C ALA A 223 7.32 -9.02 -3.88
N PRO A 224 8.14 -9.56 -2.99
CA PRO A 224 8.66 -10.91 -3.11
C PRO A 224 7.54 -11.93 -2.88
N VAL A 225 7.65 -13.09 -3.54
CA VAL A 225 6.85 -14.30 -3.25
C VAL A 225 7.78 -15.32 -2.64
N ILE A 226 7.45 -15.78 -1.44
CA ILE A 226 8.25 -16.76 -0.70
C ILE A 226 7.33 -17.83 -0.08
N LEU A 227 7.84 -19.03 0.08
CA LEU A 227 7.14 -20.08 0.82
C LEU A 227 7.00 -19.67 2.29
N GLN A 228 5.83 -19.89 2.88
CA GLN A 228 5.51 -19.45 4.24
C GLN A 228 6.49 -19.98 5.28
N GLU A 229 6.94 -21.24 5.13
CA GLU A 229 7.93 -21.89 5.99
C GLU A 229 9.33 -21.28 5.93
N HIS A 230 9.60 -20.41 4.97
CA HIS A 230 10.89 -19.74 4.79
C HIS A 230 10.86 -18.24 5.08
N VAL A 231 9.71 -17.70 5.43
CA VAL A 231 9.57 -16.24 5.65
C VAL A 231 10.56 -15.74 6.70
N ASP A 232 10.60 -16.38 7.87
CA ASP A 232 11.42 -15.96 9.00
C ASP A 232 12.94 -16.10 8.75
N ASN A 233 13.34 -16.81 7.68
CA ASN A 233 14.74 -16.91 7.29
C ASN A 233 15.25 -15.70 6.49
N TYR A 234 14.33 -14.91 5.91
CA TYR A 234 14.68 -13.82 4.97
C TYR A 234 14.09 -12.47 5.37
N PHE A 235 13.04 -12.46 6.17
CA PHE A 235 12.32 -11.22 6.52
C PHE A 235 12.13 -11.10 8.03
N THR A 236 12.13 -9.87 8.51
CA THR A 236 11.81 -9.51 9.90
C THR A 236 10.62 -8.56 9.93
N GLY A 237 9.81 -8.62 10.98
CA GLY A 237 8.62 -7.78 11.13
C GLY A 237 7.32 -8.49 10.74
N PRO A 238 6.21 -7.75 10.67
CA PRO A 238 4.91 -8.34 10.39
C PRO A 238 4.79 -8.77 8.93
N THR A 239 4.27 -9.96 8.71
CA THR A 239 4.02 -10.51 7.37
C THR A 239 2.53 -10.64 7.10
N SER A 240 2.14 -10.66 5.84
CA SER A 240 0.75 -10.81 5.41
C SER A 240 0.66 -11.45 4.03
N SER A 241 -0.30 -12.37 3.87
CA SER A 241 -0.65 -12.92 2.56
C SER A 241 -1.23 -11.88 1.59
N TYR A 242 -1.55 -10.67 2.06
CA TYR A 242 -2.26 -9.64 1.30
C TYR A 242 -1.45 -8.35 1.13
N MET A 243 -0.13 -8.39 1.24
CA MET A 243 0.77 -7.24 1.06
C MET A 243 0.37 -6.02 1.91
N GLN A 244 -0.06 -6.24 3.16
CA GLN A 244 -0.60 -5.20 4.03
C GLN A 244 0.46 -4.52 4.89
N PHE A 245 1.64 -5.11 4.98
CA PHE A 245 2.78 -4.66 5.76
C PHE A 245 4.05 -4.67 4.93
N THR A 246 5.06 -3.96 5.38
CA THR A 246 6.45 -4.08 4.94
C THR A 246 7.27 -4.77 6.02
N SER A 247 8.18 -5.63 5.60
CA SER A 247 9.08 -6.41 6.45
C SER A 247 10.52 -6.15 6.06
#